data_4cb223b47c162651590b00d146bb4ba5
#
_entry.id   4cb223b47c162651590b00d146bb4ba5
#
_cell.length_a   1.000
_cell.length_b   1.000
_cell.length_c   1.000
_cell.angle_alpha   90.00
_cell.angle_beta   90.00
_cell.angle_gamma   90.00
#
_symmetry.space_group_name_H-M   'P 1'
#
loop_
_entity.id
_entity.type
_entity.pdbx_description
1 polymer ?
#
loop_
_entity_poly.entity_id
_entity_poly.type
_entity_poly.pdbx_seq_one_letter_code
_entity_poly.pdbx_strand_id
1 'polypeptide(L)' 'EEVFLWELQKEEQSLVNINTADIDKLCTLPGVGESKARDIINYREKQGTFEKTEDIMKVPGIKEYLFQKIKDYITVE' A
#
# COMPACT_ATOMS: atom_id res chain seq x y z
N GLU A 1 6.64 -1.46 29.57
CA GLU A 1 7.73 -1.47 28.58
C GLU A 1 7.40 -2.37 27.43
N GLU A 2 6.85 -3.55 27.74
CA GLU A 2 6.42 -4.42 26.64
C GLU A 2 5.31 -3.78 25.85
N VAL A 3 4.44 -3.06 26.51
CA VAL A 3 3.37 -2.35 25.82
C VAL A 3 3.97 -1.30 24.89
N PHE A 4 5.01 -0.62 25.35
CA PHE A 4 5.64 0.40 24.52
C PHE A 4 6.28 -0.22 23.27
N LEU A 5 6.98 -1.34 23.44
CA LEU A 5 7.59 -2.01 22.30
C LEU A 5 6.54 -2.52 21.33
N TRP A 6 5.44 -3.03 21.88
CA TRP A 6 4.34 -3.50 21.04
C TRP A 6 3.77 -2.37 20.20
N GLU A 7 3.63 -1.19 20.80
CA GLU A 7 3.09 -0.05 20.04
C GLU A 7 4.00 0.39 18.94
N LEU A 8 5.32 0.37 19.17
CA LEU A 8 6.27 0.72 18.14
C LEU A 8 6.17 -0.25 16.97
N GLN A 9 6.09 -1.55 17.26
CA GLN A 9 5.96 -2.54 16.21
C GLN A 9 4.67 -2.35 15.44
N LYS A 10 3.61 -1.98 16.14
CA LYS A 10 2.32 -1.77 15.50
C LYS A 10 2.39 -0.59 14.53
N GLU A 11 3.09 0.47 14.91
CA GLU A 11 3.23 1.60 14.01
C GLU A 11 4.00 1.25 12.76
N GLU A 12 5.07 0.48 12.91
CA GLU A 12 5.84 0.06 11.75
C GLU A 12 5.01 -0.79 10.82
N GLN A 13 4.16 -1.64 11.39
CA GLN A 13 3.32 -2.51 10.60
C GLN A 13 2.18 -1.77 9.92
N SER A 14 1.89 -0.54 10.35
CA SER A 14 0.79 0.20 9.77
C SER A 14 1.09 0.69 8.36
N LEU A 15 2.36 0.76 7.99
CA LEU A 15 2.73 1.18 6.64
C LEU A 15 2.83 -0.02 5.72
N VAL A 16 2.20 0.10 4.57
CA VAL A 16 2.16 -0.97 3.58
C VAL A 16 3.13 -0.64 2.46
N ASN A 17 4.11 -1.52 2.27
CA ASN A 17 5.06 -1.35 1.17
C ASN A 17 4.41 -1.87 -0.11
N ILE A 18 4.02 -0.95 -0.99
CA ILE A 18 3.26 -1.32 -2.17
C ILE A 18 4.09 -2.13 -3.18
N ASN A 19 5.40 -2.15 -3.01
CA ASN A 19 6.25 -2.96 -3.89
C ASN A 19 6.34 -4.41 -3.47
N THR A 20 6.04 -4.73 -2.22
CA THR A 20 6.19 -6.09 -1.71
C THR A 20 4.92 -6.66 -1.09
N ALA A 21 3.92 -5.83 -0.83
CA ALA A 21 2.72 -6.27 -0.14
C ALA A 21 1.95 -7.28 -0.99
N ASP A 22 1.34 -8.24 -0.31
CA ASP A 22 0.44 -9.17 -0.98
C ASP A 22 -0.99 -8.63 -0.94
N ILE A 23 -1.92 -9.42 -1.46
CA ILE A 23 -3.31 -8.98 -1.55
C ILE A 23 -3.88 -8.67 -0.17
N ASP A 24 -3.59 -9.50 0.81
CA ASP A 24 -4.13 -9.29 2.15
C ASP A 24 -3.66 -7.96 2.73
N LYS A 25 -2.39 -7.66 2.58
CA LYS A 25 -1.85 -6.41 3.08
C LYS A 25 -2.44 -5.21 2.36
N LEU A 26 -2.54 -5.29 1.05
CA LEU A 26 -3.09 -4.20 0.28
C LEU A 26 -4.55 -3.96 0.61
N CYS A 27 -5.29 -5.01 0.93
CA CYS A 27 -6.71 -4.87 1.28
C CYS A 27 -6.92 -4.18 2.62
N THR A 28 -5.88 -4.03 3.43
CA THR A 28 -6.02 -3.26 4.67
C THR A 28 -6.10 -1.76 4.44
N LEU A 29 -5.76 -1.33 3.23
CA LEU A 29 -5.82 0.10 2.91
C LEU A 29 -7.28 0.53 2.71
N PRO A 30 -7.64 1.73 3.22
CA PRO A 30 -9.02 2.18 3.06
C PRO A 30 -9.36 2.36 1.59
N GLY A 31 -10.49 1.81 1.20
CA GLY A 31 -10.96 1.92 -0.17
C GLY A 31 -10.30 0.95 -1.15
N VAL A 32 -9.38 0.11 -0.70
CA VAL A 32 -8.71 -0.87 -1.56
C VAL A 32 -9.28 -2.24 -1.24
N GLY A 33 -10.04 -2.78 -2.18
CA GLY A 33 -10.53 -4.13 -2.08
C GLY A 33 -9.64 -5.09 -2.85
N GLU A 34 -10.10 -6.34 -2.95
CA GLU A 34 -9.33 -7.38 -3.61
C GLU A 34 -9.05 -7.04 -5.07
N SER A 35 -10.02 -6.46 -5.75
CA SER A 35 -9.87 -6.13 -7.16
C SER A 35 -8.74 -5.11 -7.37
N LYS A 36 -8.76 -4.04 -6.56
CA LYS A 36 -7.72 -3.03 -6.67
C LYS A 36 -6.37 -3.56 -6.21
N ALA A 37 -6.36 -4.43 -5.20
CA ALA A 37 -5.12 -5.04 -4.76
C ALA A 37 -4.48 -5.85 -5.87
N ARG A 38 -5.28 -6.60 -6.61
CA ARG A 38 -4.78 -7.36 -7.74
C ARG A 38 -4.24 -6.45 -8.84
N ASP A 39 -4.93 -5.34 -9.07
CA ASP A 39 -4.47 -4.39 -10.08
C ASP A 39 -3.10 -3.82 -9.71
N ILE A 40 -2.90 -3.54 -8.43
CA ILE A 40 -1.61 -3.03 -7.97
C ILE A 40 -0.52 -4.08 -8.22
N ILE A 41 -0.78 -5.32 -7.86
CA ILE A 41 0.20 -6.39 -8.02
C ILE A 41 0.49 -6.61 -9.50
N ASN A 42 -0.54 -6.66 -10.33
CA ASN A 42 -0.35 -6.83 -11.76
C ASN A 42 0.48 -5.70 -12.35
N TYR A 43 0.22 -4.48 -11.93
CA TYR A 43 0.95 -3.34 -12.44
C TYR A 43 2.42 -3.46 -12.11
N ARG A 44 2.75 -3.75 -10.85
CA ARG A 44 4.15 -3.77 -10.45
C ARG A 44 4.90 -4.95 -11.10
N GLU A 45 4.19 -6.02 -11.42
CA GLU A 45 4.83 -7.16 -12.08
C GLU A 45 5.08 -6.88 -13.55
N LYS A 46 4.22 -6.09 -14.18
CA LYS A 46 4.36 -5.80 -15.60
C LYS A 46 5.21 -4.57 -15.87
N GLN A 47 5.05 -3.55 -15.05
CA GLN A 47 5.70 -2.26 -15.28
C GLN A 47 6.91 -2.02 -14.39
N GLY A 48 7.12 -2.90 -13.41
CA GLY A 48 8.22 -2.71 -12.48
C GLY A 48 7.76 -2.07 -11.18
N THR A 49 8.72 -1.93 -10.26
CA THR A 49 8.41 -1.42 -8.94
C THR A 49 8.03 0.06 -8.99
N PHE A 50 7.29 0.48 -7.97
CA PHE A 50 6.96 1.90 -7.82
C PHE A 50 8.16 2.61 -7.23
N GLU A 51 8.54 3.72 -7.83
CA GLU A 51 9.66 4.51 -7.33
C GLU A 51 9.24 5.43 -6.19
N LYS A 52 7.98 5.84 -6.19
CA LYS A 52 7.43 6.68 -5.13
C LYS A 52 5.98 6.32 -4.96
N THR A 53 5.43 6.72 -3.80
CA THR A 53 4.05 6.33 -3.49
C THR A 53 3.06 6.90 -4.48
N GLU A 54 3.35 8.07 -5.06
CA GLU A 54 2.46 8.67 -6.04
C GLU A 54 2.32 7.84 -7.30
N ASP A 55 3.30 6.99 -7.59
CA ASP A 55 3.23 6.17 -8.78
C ASP A 55 2.10 5.16 -8.73
N ILE A 56 1.54 4.91 -7.54
CA ILE A 56 0.41 4.00 -7.42
C ILE A 56 -0.80 4.51 -8.21
N MET A 57 -0.84 5.81 -8.46
CA MET A 57 -1.94 6.38 -9.26
C MET A 57 -1.89 5.97 -10.73
N LYS A 58 -0.79 5.40 -11.17
CA LYS A 58 -0.70 4.86 -12.53
C LYS A 58 -1.45 3.54 -12.68
N VAL A 59 -1.80 2.92 -11.58
CA VAL A 59 -2.56 1.67 -11.59
C VAL A 59 -3.99 1.97 -11.99
N PRO A 60 -4.56 1.22 -12.95
CA PRO A 60 -5.97 1.43 -13.31
C PRO A 60 -6.87 1.28 -12.10
N GLY A 61 -7.78 2.22 -11.92
CA GLY A 61 -8.69 2.20 -10.78
C GLY A 61 -8.22 2.96 -9.57
N ILE A 62 -6.97 3.35 -9.53
CA ILE A 62 -6.46 4.14 -8.41
C ILE A 62 -6.18 5.55 -8.89
N LYS A 63 -7.01 6.46 -8.46
CA LYS A 63 -6.91 7.87 -8.85
C LYS A 63 -6.59 8.72 -7.63
N GLU A 64 -6.50 10.02 -7.87
CA GLU A 64 -6.06 10.92 -6.83
C GLU A 64 -6.92 10.83 -5.56
N TYR A 65 -8.22 10.66 -5.74
CA TYR A 65 -9.12 10.57 -4.59
C TYR A 65 -8.73 9.42 -3.67
N LEU A 66 -8.49 8.26 -4.26
CA LEU A 66 -8.10 7.10 -3.45
C LEU A 66 -6.69 7.28 -2.91
N PHE A 67 -5.78 7.82 -3.73
CA PHE A 67 -4.42 8.05 -3.28
C PHE A 67 -4.40 8.95 -2.03
N GLN A 68 -5.23 10.00 -2.02
CA GLN A 68 -5.27 10.88 -0.86
C GLN A 68 -5.71 10.15 0.41
N LYS A 69 -6.53 9.12 0.25
CA LYS A 69 -6.97 8.34 1.40
C LYS A 69 -5.89 7.42 1.94
N ILE A 70 -5.05 6.90 1.06
CA ILE A 70 -4.11 5.84 1.45
C ILE A 70 -2.68 6.32 1.58
N LYS A 71 -2.37 7.55 1.16
CA LYS A 71 -0.98 7.99 1.06
C LYS A 71 -0.24 7.93 2.38
N ASP A 72 -0.95 8.11 3.49
CA ASP A 72 -0.32 8.08 4.81
C ASP A 72 -0.10 6.65 5.31
N TYR A 73 -0.60 5.67 4.61
CA TYR A 73 -0.53 4.28 5.02
C TYR A 73 0.37 3.44 4.12
N ILE A 74 0.97 4.03 3.09
CA ILE A 74 1.78 3.28 2.13
C ILE A 74 3.19 3.84 2.09
N THR A 75 4.10 2.98 1.64
CA THR A 75 5.49 3.36 1.47
C THR A 75 6.06 2.55 0.30
N VAL A 76 7.25 2.96 -0.16
CA VAL A 76 8.00 2.22 -1.17
C VAL A 76 9.43 2.05 -0.69
N GLU A 77 10.05 0.97 -1.17
CA GLU A 77 11.47 0.74 -0.88
C GLU A 77 12.15 0.06 -2.04
#